data_0b2b8a26fc9f421848da9ea0b7d2bae2
#
_entry.id   0b2b8a26fc9f421848da9ea0b7d2bae2
#
_cell.length_a   1.000
_cell.length_b   1.000
_cell.length_c   1.000
_cell.angle_alpha   90.00
_cell.angle_beta   90.00
_cell.angle_gamma   90.00
#
_symmetry.space_group_name_H-M   'P 1'
#
loop_
_entity.id
_entity.type
_entity.pdbx_description
1 polymer ?
#
loop_
_entity_poly.entity_id
_entity_poly.type
_entity_poly.pdbx_seq_one_letter_code
_entity_poly.pdbx_strand_id
1 'polypeptide(L)'
;TFKNAVQLLKENPQLIFNHNEAILYEWVMRYDPRLFRQIQDLVHQKRWFISGGWFLQPDLNLLPTRNLIKHIREGKKFFKKHFDSEPRVAYNFDSIGHSAGLPGLLNEHGYEFYIHQRPELDLLELPSSLYNWEGSDGSIIPAYRIEIGLYHTERNNIKQRMKEGADLSVQLNRDVAVFW
;
A
#
# COMPACT_ATOMS: atom_id res chain seq x y z
N THR A 1 11.71 -5.85 -11.39
CA THR A 1 10.50 -6.21 -10.59
C THR A 1 9.27 -6.32 -11.51
N PHE A 2 8.79 -5.28 -12.19
CA PHE A 2 7.55 -5.30 -12.99
C PHE A 2 7.51 -6.36 -14.09
N LYS A 3 8.62 -6.58 -14.81
CA LYS A 3 8.70 -7.66 -15.81
C LYS A 3 8.42 -9.03 -15.18
N ASN A 4 9.02 -9.30 -14.03
CA ASN A 4 8.82 -10.56 -13.31
C ASN A 4 7.38 -10.70 -12.83
N ALA A 5 6.77 -9.62 -12.29
CA ALA A 5 5.38 -9.63 -11.86
C ALA A 5 4.43 -9.93 -13.03
N VAL A 6 4.62 -9.26 -14.17
CA VAL A 6 3.83 -9.54 -15.40
C VAL A 6 3.99 -10.99 -15.84
N GLN A 7 5.22 -11.53 -15.81
CA GLN A 7 5.47 -12.92 -16.19
C GLN A 7 4.77 -13.90 -15.23
N LEU A 8 4.91 -13.69 -13.91
CA LEU A 8 4.25 -14.52 -12.90
C LEU A 8 2.73 -14.50 -13.04
N LEU A 9 2.14 -13.34 -13.31
CA LEU A 9 0.71 -13.21 -13.54
C LEU A 9 0.24 -13.95 -14.80
N LYS A 10 1.05 -14.00 -15.85
CA LYS A 10 0.73 -14.80 -17.04
C LYS A 10 0.78 -16.30 -16.78
N GLU A 11 1.76 -16.75 -16.00
CA GLU A 11 1.95 -18.17 -15.68
C GLU A 11 0.95 -18.67 -14.64
N ASN A 12 0.41 -17.78 -13.81
CA ASN A 12 -0.48 -18.12 -12.69
C ASN A 12 -1.76 -17.29 -12.74
N PRO A 13 -2.79 -17.75 -13.44
CA PRO A 13 -4.04 -17.00 -13.66
C PRO A 13 -4.78 -16.57 -12.39
N GLN A 14 -4.58 -17.26 -11.26
CA GLN A 14 -5.19 -16.97 -9.96
C GLN A 14 -4.46 -15.88 -9.18
N LEU A 15 -3.23 -15.51 -9.55
CA LEU A 15 -2.48 -14.49 -8.84
C LEU A 15 -3.04 -13.09 -9.10
N ILE A 16 -3.01 -12.27 -8.05
CA ILE A 16 -3.26 -10.84 -8.06
C ILE A 16 -2.01 -10.14 -7.56
N PHE A 17 -1.66 -9.04 -8.18
CA PHE A 17 -0.51 -8.22 -7.78
C PHE A 17 -0.98 -6.82 -7.40
N ASN A 18 -0.41 -6.27 -6.33
CA ASN A 18 -0.64 -4.90 -5.88
C ASN A 18 0.66 -4.11 -5.97
N HIS A 19 0.58 -2.88 -6.40
CA HIS A 19 1.74 -1.99 -6.40
C HIS A 19 1.33 -0.53 -6.28
N ASN A 20 2.24 0.25 -5.67
CA ASN A 20 2.14 1.68 -5.41
C ASN A 20 3.12 2.47 -6.28
N GLU A 21 3.26 3.77 -6.03
CA GLU A 21 4.29 4.70 -6.49
C GLU A 21 4.26 5.00 -8.00
N ALA A 22 3.56 6.08 -8.34
CA ALA A 22 3.36 6.50 -9.72
C ALA A 22 4.67 6.73 -10.49
N ILE A 23 5.73 7.18 -9.82
CA ILE A 23 7.04 7.42 -10.44
C ILE A 23 7.62 6.16 -11.10
N LEU A 24 7.41 4.97 -10.49
CA LEU A 24 7.91 3.72 -11.05
C LEU A 24 7.16 3.34 -12.34
N TYR A 25 5.86 3.60 -12.38
CA TYR A 25 5.07 3.42 -13.61
C TYR A 25 5.41 4.45 -14.68
N GLU A 26 5.71 5.70 -14.29
CA GLU A 26 6.19 6.72 -15.22
C GLU A 26 7.50 6.29 -15.89
N TRP A 27 8.44 5.73 -15.11
CA TRP A 27 9.67 5.18 -15.67
C TRP A 27 9.41 4.00 -16.61
N VAL A 28 8.52 3.08 -16.25
CA VAL A 28 8.14 1.98 -17.14
C VAL A 28 7.49 2.52 -18.42
N MET A 29 6.58 3.46 -18.31
CA MET A 29 5.95 4.11 -19.46
C MET A 29 7.00 4.74 -20.41
N ARG A 30 8.01 5.38 -19.84
CA ARG A 30 9.06 6.07 -20.59
C ARG A 30 10.08 5.11 -21.21
N TYR A 31 10.53 4.09 -20.48
CA TYR A 31 11.66 3.25 -20.87
C TYR A 31 11.26 1.88 -21.43
N ASP A 32 10.06 1.40 -21.13
CA ASP A 32 9.50 0.16 -21.67
C ASP A 32 7.98 0.28 -21.93
N PRO A 33 7.58 1.03 -22.97
CA PRO A 33 6.16 1.24 -23.27
C PRO A 33 5.38 -0.04 -23.56
N ARG A 34 6.06 -1.13 -23.95
CA ARG A 34 5.40 -2.44 -24.16
C ARG A 34 5.00 -3.07 -22.82
N LEU A 35 5.90 -3.03 -21.87
CA LEU A 35 5.62 -3.48 -20.50
C LEU A 35 4.51 -2.63 -19.86
N PHE A 36 4.54 -1.30 -20.08
CA PHE A 36 3.50 -0.43 -19.56
C PHE A 36 2.10 -0.83 -20.07
N ARG A 37 1.95 -1.10 -21.36
CA ARG A 37 0.67 -1.60 -21.92
C ARG A 37 0.24 -2.94 -21.31
N GLN A 38 1.17 -3.87 -21.09
CA GLN A 38 0.85 -5.13 -20.42
C GLN A 38 0.33 -4.93 -19.00
N ILE A 39 0.88 -3.95 -18.28
CA ILE A 39 0.39 -3.59 -16.94
C ILE A 39 -1.02 -2.99 -17.04
N GLN A 40 -1.27 -2.10 -18.01
CA GLN A 40 -2.61 -1.55 -18.22
C GLN A 40 -3.64 -2.66 -18.49
N ASP A 41 -3.31 -3.62 -19.35
CA ASP A 41 -4.17 -4.78 -19.63
C ASP A 41 -4.46 -5.58 -18.35
N LEU A 42 -3.47 -5.82 -17.51
CA LEU A 42 -3.63 -6.53 -16.25
C LEU A 42 -4.47 -5.74 -15.22
N VAL A 43 -4.38 -4.42 -15.21
CA VAL A 43 -5.25 -3.56 -14.39
C VAL A 43 -6.71 -3.68 -14.86
N HIS A 44 -6.97 -3.59 -16.17
CA HIS A 44 -8.31 -3.79 -16.73
C HIS A 44 -8.88 -5.18 -16.43
N GLN A 45 -8.04 -6.21 -16.42
CA GLN A 45 -8.40 -7.58 -16.07
C GLN A 45 -8.59 -7.80 -14.55
N LYS A 46 -8.39 -6.76 -13.72
CA LYS A 46 -8.41 -6.85 -12.25
C LYS A 46 -7.41 -7.87 -11.69
N ARG A 47 -6.28 -8.01 -12.35
CA ARG A 47 -5.16 -8.87 -11.99
C ARG A 47 -3.99 -8.08 -11.41
N TRP A 48 -3.97 -6.78 -11.65
CA TRP A 48 -3.02 -5.83 -11.10
C TRP A 48 -3.78 -4.67 -10.46
N PHE A 49 -3.63 -4.47 -9.16
CA PHE A 49 -4.29 -3.40 -8.42
C PHE A 49 -3.31 -2.27 -8.14
N ILE A 50 -3.82 -1.05 -8.28
CA ILE A 50 -3.12 0.16 -7.86
C ILE A 50 -3.62 0.47 -6.44
N SER A 51 -2.70 0.47 -5.48
CA SER A 51 -2.96 0.85 -4.09
C SER A 51 -1.97 1.93 -3.64
N GLY A 52 -2.16 2.52 -2.46
CA GLY A 52 -1.33 3.61 -1.97
C GLY A 52 -1.56 4.96 -2.65
N GLY A 53 -1.38 5.03 -3.94
CA GLY A 53 -1.69 6.24 -4.73
C GLY A 53 -0.72 7.39 -4.59
N TRP A 54 0.42 7.23 -3.92
CA TRP A 54 1.48 8.22 -3.85
C TRP A 54 2.19 8.39 -5.19
N PHE A 55 2.69 9.60 -5.48
CA PHE A 55 3.67 9.75 -6.55
C PHE A 55 4.96 8.99 -6.23
N LEU A 56 5.46 9.18 -5.01
CA LEU A 56 6.53 8.41 -4.36
C LEU A 56 6.16 8.31 -2.88
N GLN A 57 6.39 7.17 -2.24
CA GLN A 57 6.12 6.98 -0.81
C GLN A 57 6.91 8.01 0.01
N PRO A 58 6.24 8.92 0.73
CA PRO A 58 6.90 10.00 1.45
C PRO A 58 7.35 9.55 2.84
N ASP A 59 8.37 10.19 3.39
CA ASP A 59 8.56 10.22 4.84
C ASP A 59 7.58 11.24 5.45
N LEU A 60 6.65 10.73 6.25
CA LEU A 60 5.50 11.50 6.74
C LEU A 60 5.85 12.52 7.82
N ASN A 61 6.99 12.37 8.49
CA ASN A 61 7.44 13.30 9.53
C ASN A 61 8.43 14.34 9.03
N LEU A 62 9.10 14.09 7.91
CA LEU A 62 10.13 14.98 7.39
C LEU A 62 9.60 15.97 6.34
N LEU A 63 8.52 15.61 5.64
CA LEU A 63 7.99 16.45 4.58
C LEU A 63 6.97 17.48 5.09
N PRO A 64 7.05 18.74 4.64
CA PRO A 64 5.98 19.70 4.85
C PRO A 64 4.66 19.22 4.24
N THR A 65 3.52 19.53 4.87
CA THR A 65 2.17 19.15 4.43
C THR A 65 1.91 19.45 2.95
N ARG A 66 2.35 20.60 2.46
CA ARG A 66 2.22 20.96 1.02
C ARG A 66 2.87 19.95 0.08
N ASN A 67 3.97 19.32 0.51
CA ASN A 67 4.67 18.31 -0.29
C ASN A 67 3.95 16.96 -0.22
N LEU A 68 3.39 16.60 0.93
CA LEU A 68 2.54 15.42 1.07
C LEU A 68 1.32 15.52 0.15
N ILE A 69 0.65 16.68 0.16
CA ILE A 69 -0.48 16.98 -0.75
C ILE A 69 -0.05 16.81 -2.22
N LYS A 70 1.13 17.29 -2.57
CA LYS A 70 1.67 17.14 -3.94
C LYS A 70 1.88 15.68 -4.30
N HIS A 71 2.48 14.88 -3.43
CA HIS A 71 2.65 13.43 -3.65
C HIS A 71 1.32 12.72 -3.86
N ILE A 72 0.29 13.04 -3.08
CA ILE A 72 -1.06 12.48 -3.25
C ILE A 72 -1.65 12.90 -4.60
N ARG A 73 -1.68 14.19 -4.88
CA ARG A 73 -2.32 14.74 -6.09
C ARG A 73 -1.68 14.24 -7.37
N GLU A 74 -0.36 14.29 -7.45
CA GLU A 74 0.37 13.83 -8.65
C GLU A 74 0.25 12.32 -8.83
N GLY A 75 0.30 11.55 -7.76
CA GLY A 75 0.10 10.10 -7.82
C GLY A 75 -1.30 9.73 -8.30
N LYS A 76 -2.34 10.24 -7.63
CA LYS A 76 -3.74 9.97 -8.02
C LYS A 76 -4.05 10.46 -9.44
N LYS A 77 -3.55 11.65 -9.84
CA LYS A 77 -3.70 12.16 -11.20
C LYS A 77 -3.07 11.23 -12.24
N PHE A 78 -1.87 10.72 -11.96
CA PHE A 78 -1.19 9.76 -12.83
C PHE A 78 -2.01 8.48 -12.98
N PHE A 79 -2.45 7.88 -11.89
CA PHE A 79 -3.20 6.63 -11.90
C PHE A 79 -4.58 6.80 -12.55
N LYS A 80 -5.28 7.90 -12.29
CA LYS A 80 -6.55 8.20 -12.96
C LYS A 80 -6.35 8.33 -14.47
N LYS A 81 -5.33 9.06 -14.90
CA LYS A 81 -5.06 9.32 -16.32
C LYS A 81 -4.70 8.06 -17.09
N HIS A 82 -3.88 7.20 -16.52
CA HIS A 82 -3.25 6.09 -17.25
C HIS A 82 -3.88 4.73 -16.99
N PHE A 83 -4.62 4.56 -15.90
CA PHE A 83 -5.20 3.28 -15.47
C PHE A 83 -6.69 3.38 -15.14
N ASP A 84 -7.28 4.58 -15.22
CA ASP A 84 -8.64 4.88 -14.72
C ASP A 84 -8.85 4.40 -13.27
N SER A 85 -7.80 4.47 -12.46
CA SER A 85 -7.78 3.99 -11.08
C SER A 85 -7.75 5.16 -10.10
N GLU A 86 -8.56 5.05 -9.05
CA GLU A 86 -8.62 5.98 -7.93
C GLU A 86 -8.32 5.23 -6.61
N PRO A 87 -7.04 5.15 -6.20
CA PRO A 87 -6.69 4.46 -4.96
C PRO A 87 -7.38 5.06 -3.74
N ARG A 88 -8.05 4.20 -2.95
CA ARG A 88 -8.78 4.57 -1.73
C ARG A 88 -8.10 4.05 -0.46
N VAL A 89 -7.10 3.19 -0.62
CA VAL A 89 -6.27 2.67 0.48
C VAL A 89 -4.90 3.31 0.36
N ALA A 90 -4.52 4.11 1.35
CA ALA A 90 -3.15 4.60 1.48
C ALA A 90 -2.32 3.60 2.28
N TYR A 91 -1.03 3.50 1.99
CA TYR A 91 -0.12 2.77 2.86
C TYR A 91 1.28 3.38 2.86
N ASN A 92 1.96 3.20 3.97
CA ASN A 92 3.33 3.65 4.16
C ASN A 92 4.06 2.68 5.10
N PHE A 93 4.85 1.77 4.53
CA PHE A 93 5.37 0.65 5.29
C PHE A 93 6.64 0.97 6.07
N ASP A 94 7.53 1.76 5.49
CA ASP A 94 8.87 2.01 6.04
C ASP A 94 9.07 3.43 6.58
N SER A 95 8.02 4.22 6.72
CA SER A 95 8.10 5.51 7.38
C SER A 95 8.39 5.38 8.86
N ILE A 96 9.38 6.10 9.34
CA ILE A 96 9.72 6.15 10.76
C ILE A 96 8.80 7.16 11.45
N GLY A 97 7.58 6.70 11.76
CA GLY A 97 6.53 7.49 12.37
C GLY A 97 5.55 8.14 11.38
N HIS A 98 4.46 8.65 11.94
CA HIS A 98 3.33 9.18 11.18
C HIS A 98 2.84 10.47 11.84
N SER A 99 2.59 11.50 11.05
CA SER A 99 2.09 12.77 11.54
C SER A 99 0.66 12.63 12.08
N ALA A 100 0.37 13.25 13.22
CA ALA A 100 -0.98 13.28 13.81
C ALA A 100 -2.03 13.97 12.91
N GLY A 101 -1.63 14.78 11.94
CA GLY A 101 -2.53 15.37 10.96
C GLY A 101 -2.80 14.48 9.72
N LEU A 102 -2.21 13.28 9.67
CA LEU A 102 -2.36 12.41 8.49
C LEU A 102 -3.79 11.93 8.25
N PRO A 103 -4.60 11.55 9.27
CA PRO A 103 -5.98 11.14 9.08
C PRO A 103 -6.82 12.17 8.32
N GLY A 104 -6.79 13.43 8.73
CA GLY A 104 -7.51 14.52 8.06
C GLY A 104 -7.04 14.71 6.63
N LEU A 105 -5.73 14.73 6.41
CA LEU A 105 -5.14 14.86 5.09
C LEU A 105 -5.56 13.72 4.14
N LEU A 106 -5.60 12.49 4.62
CA LEU A 106 -6.01 11.34 3.83
C LEU A 106 -7.50 11.41 3.48
N ASN A 107 -8.37 11.73 4.46
CA ASN A 107 -9.81 11.89 4.26
C ASN A 107 -10.12 12.98 3.22
N GLU A 108 -9.48 14.16 3.31
CA GLU A 108 -9.63 15.25 2.35
C GLU A 108 -9.28 14.85 0.92
N HIS A 109 -8.42 13.84 0.76
CA HIS A 109 -7.98 13.35 -0.54
C HIS A 109 -8.64 12.02 -0.95
N GLY A 110 -9.75 11.63 -0.28
CA GLY A 110 -10.58 10.49 -0.66
C GLY A 110 -9.92 9.14 -0.39
N TYR A 111 -9.10 9.06 0.65
CA TYR A 111 -8.69 7.77 1.20
C TYR A 111 -9.68 7.35 2.29
N GLU A 112 -9.90 6.05 2.38
CA GLU A 112 -10.87 5.43 3.30
C GLU A 112 -10.21 4.46 4.27
N PHE A 113 -8.96 4.12 4.03
CA PHE A 113 -8.22 3.16 4.83
C PHE A 113 -6.71 3.46 4.77
N TYR A 114 -6.02 3.17 5.87
CA TYR A 114 -4.57 3.34 5.96
C TYR A 114 -3.88 2.06 6.44
N ILE A 115 -2.79 1.66 5.79
CA ILE A 115 -1.98 0.50 6.20
C ILE A 115 -0.56 0.97 6.50
N HIS A 116 0.00 0.51 7.62
CA HIS A 116 1.37 0.81 8.01
C HIS A 116 2.05 -0.36 8.72
N GLN A 117 3.36 -0.30 8.81
CA GLN A 117 4.17 -1.24 9.58
C GLN A 117 4.71 -0.59 10.86
N ARG A 118 5.42 0.51 10.69
CA ARG A 118 6.06 1.22 11.80
C ARG A 118 5.09 2.15 12.54
N PRO A 119 5.28 2.41 13.84
CA PRO A 119 6.25 1.73 14.71
C PRO A 119 5.89 0.27 14.94
N GLU A 120 6.93 -0.56 15.18
CA GLU A 120 6.77 -1.99 15.45
C GLU A 120 6.01 -2.24 16.77
N LEU A 121 5.56 -3.48 16.94
CA LEU A 121 4.72 -3.90 18.09
C LEU A 121 5.40 -3.68 19.44
N ASP A 122 6.71 -3.87 19.51
CA ASP A 122 7.52 -3.68 20.71
C ASP A 122 7.81 -2.22 21.06
N LEU A 123 7.68 -1.30 20.09
CA LEU A 123 7.89 0.13 20.30
C LEU A 123 6.61 0.88 20.64
N LEU A 124 5.47 0.42 20.17
CA LEU A 124 4.16 1.02 20.44
C LEU A 124 3.08 -0.05 20.53
N GLU A 125 2.56 -0.26 21.74
CA GLU A 125 1.36 -1.07 21.92
C GLU A 125 0.13 -0.32 21.41
N LEU A 126 -0.68 -1.00 20.60
CA LEU A 126 -1.99 -0.53 20.16
C LEU A 126 -3.06 -1.50 20.69
N PRO A 127 -4.29 -1.03 20.95
CA PRO A 127 -5.36 -1.88 21.46
C PRO A 127 -5.75 -3.00 20.49
N SER A 128 -5.50 -2.81 19.21
CA SER A 128 -5.66 -3.79 18.12
C SER A 128 -4.83 -3.38 16.93
N SER A 129 -4.46 -4.33 16.07
CA SER A 129 -3.80 -4.01 14.80
C SER A 129 -4.77 -3.40 13.78
N LEU A 130 -6.06 -3.69 13.89
CA LEU A 130 -7.12 -2.97 13.18
C LEU A 130 -7.79 -2.00 14.15
N TYR A 131 -7.72 -0.71 13.85
CA TYR A 131 -8.18 0.34 14.75
C TYR A 131 -8.66 1.58 13.99
N ASN A 132 -9.38 2.45 14.67
CA ASN A 132 -9.69 3.79 14.17
C ASN A 132 -8.60 4.75 14.65
N TRP A 133 -7.92 5.37 13.72
CA TRP A 133 -6.92 6.39 14.02
C TRP A 133 -7.56 7.77 13.98
N GLU A 134 -7.58 8.44 15.14
CA GLU A 134 -8.04 9.81 15.28
C GLU A 134 -6.85 10.77 15.11
N GLY A 135 -6.99 11.70 14.20
CA GLY A 135 -6.03 12.78 13.94
C GLY A 135 -6.16 13.93 14.93
N SER A 136 -5.19 14.85 14.90
CA SER A 136 -5.17 16.04 15.77
C SER A 136 -6.33 17.00 15.51
N ASP A 137 -7.01 16.91 14.39
CA ASP A 137 -8.18 17.70 14.00
C ASP A 137 -9.53 16.98 14.28
N GLY A 138 -9.48 15.80 14.91
CA GLY A 138 -10.65 14.95 15.18
C GLY A 138 -11.10 14.10 13.97
N SER A 139 -10.40 14.18 12.84
CA SER A 139 -10.67 13.31 11.69
C SER A 139 -10.32 11.87 12.03
N ILE A 140 -11.15 10.92 11.59
CA ILE A 140 -10.93 9.48 11.85
C ILE A 140 -10.75 8.74 10.53
N ILE A 141 -9.76 7.85 10.49
CA ILE A 141 -9.55 6.90 9.41
C ILE A 141 -9.33 5.49 9.97
N PRO A 142 -10.01 4.45 9.44
CA PRO A 142 -9.66 3.07 9.77
C PRO A 142 -8.23 2.76 9.35
N ALA A 143 -7.47 2.13 10.24
CA ALA A 143 -6.07 1.82 10.01
C ALA A 143 -5.73 0.38 10.40
N TYR A 144 -4.75 -0.19 9.71
CA TYR A 144 -4.23 -1.53 9.99
C TYR A 144 -2.71 -1.47 10.11
N ARG A 145 -2.20 -1.94 11.26
CA ARG A 145 -0.78 -2.19 11.45
C ARG A 145 -0.46 -3.64 11.15
N ILE A 146 0.54 -3.89 10.30
CA ILE A 146 0.97 -5.24 9.93
C ILE A 146 1.40 -6.01 11.18
N GLU A 147 0.82 -7.20 11.38
CA GLU A 147 0.99 -8.00 12.60
C GLU A 147 2.11 -9.03 12.47
N ILE A 148 2.39 -9.50 11.26
CA ILE A 148 3.29 -10.63 11.05
C ILE A 148 4.53 -10.18 10.30
N GLY A 149 5.65 -10.25 11.01
CA GLY A 149 6.96 -9.91 10.47
C GLY A 149 7.07 -8.46 10.06
N LEU A 150 7.85 -8.22 9.02
CA LEU A 150 7.96 -6.93 8.37
C LEU A 150 7.04 -6.88 7.14
N TYR A 151 6.98 -5.73 6.48
CA TYR A 151 6.27 -5.52 5.22
C TYR A 151 6.85 -6.30 4.03
N HIS A 152 7.84 -7.16 4.27
CA HIS A 152 8.42 -8.04 3.26
C HIS A 152 8.56 -9.47 3.77
N THR A 153 8.56 -10.41 2.85
CA THR A 153 8.77 -11.83 3.08
C THR A 153 9.87 -12.33 2.14
N GLU A 154 10.80 -13.10 2.65
CA GLU A 154 11.83 -13.71 1.84
C GLU A 154 11.36 -15.05 1.27
N ARG A 155 11.96 -15.46 0.13
CA ARG A 155 11.60 -16.72 -0.53
C ARG A 155 11.69 -17.94 0.39
N ASN A 156 12.65 -17.94 1.30
CA ASN A 156 12.92 -19.06 2.21
C ASN A 156 11.93 -19.13 3.39
N ASN A 157 11.23 -18.05 3.72
CA ASN A 157 10.33 -17.99 4.86
C ASN A 157 8.84 -17.78 4.49
N ILE A 158 8.50 -17.66 3.19
CA ILE A 158 7.12 -17.39 2.74
C ILE A 158 6.12 -18.42 3.28
N LYS A 159 6.45 -19.72 3.25
CA LYS A 159 5.56 -20.78 3.77
C LYS A 159 5.30 -20.64 5.26
N GLN A 160 6.33 -20.28 6.02
CA GLN A 160 6.22 -20.03 7.44
C GLN A 160 5.34 -18.81 7.70
N ARG A 161 5.56 -17.72 6.99
CA ARG A 161 4.74 -16.49 7.12
C ARG A 161 3.27 -16.72 6.79
N MET A 162 2.99 -17.48 5.74
CA MET A 162 1.61 -17.85 5.39
C MET A 162 0.95 -18.68 6.49
N LYS A 163 1.70 -19.62 7.09
CA LYS A 163 1.19 -20.41 8.22
C LYS A 163 0.93 -19.53 9.44
N GLU A 164 1.87 -18.69 9.83
CA GLU A 164 1.71 -17.72 10.93
C GLU A 164 0.47 -16.84 10.72
N GLY A 165 0.24 -16.37 9.50
CA GLY A 165 -0.95 -15.59 9.14
C GLY A 165 -2.25 -16.38 9.28
N ALA A 166 -2.26 -17.62 8.83
CA ALA A 166 -3.42 -18.48 8.95
C ALA A 166 -3.73 -18.82 10.43
N ASP A 167 -2.71 -19.16 11.20
CA ASP A 167 -2.86 -19.47 12.63
C ASP A 167 -3.39 -18.23 13.40
N LEU A 168 -2.83 -17.05 13.13
CA LEU A 168 -3.27 -15.80 13.74
C LEU A 168 -4.71 -15.41 13.33
N SER A 169 -5.07 -15.63 12.07
CA SER A 169 -6.43 -15.39 11.57
C SER A 169 -7.47 -16.23 12.32
N VAL A 170 -7.15 -17.49 12.56
CA VAL A 170 -8.00 -18.38 13.38
C VAL A 170 -8.08 -17.90 14.82
N GLN A 171 -6.95 -17.55 15.43
CA GLN A 171 -6.90 -17.08 16.81
C GLN A 171 -7.71 -15.80 17.04
N LEU A 172 -7.64 -14.85 16.10
CA LEU A 172 -8.31 -13.56 16.18
C LEU A 172 -9.74 -13.57 15.61
N ASN A 173 -10.14 -14.65 14.96
CA ASN A 173 -11.41 -14.80 14.25
C ASN A 173 -11.66 -13.65 13.25
N ARG A 174 -10.63 -13.26 12.50
CA ARG A 174 -10.67 -12.25 11.44
C ARG A 174 -9.55 -12.45 10.41
N ASP A 175 -9.66 -11.81 9.28
CA ASP A 175 -8.61 -11.81 8.26
C ASP A 175 -7.33 -11.15 8.75
N VAL A 176 -6.20 -11.69 8.33
CA VAL A 176 -4.85 -11.18 8.60
C VAL A 176 -4.11 -11.05 7.28
N ALA A 177 -3.47 -9.91 7.06
CA ALA A 177 -2.68 -9.66 5.86
C ALA A 177 -1.21 -10.08 6.07
N VAL A 178 -0.69 -10.85 5.12
CA VAL A 178 0.73 -11.20 5.03
C VAL A 178 1.30 -10.53 3.78
N PHE A 179 2.38 -9.79 3.93
CA PHE A 179 3.02 -9.03 2.85
C PHE A 179 4.33 -9.67 2.41
N TRP A 180 4.65 -9.61 1.10
CA TRP A 180 5.95 -9.98 0.52
C TRP A 180 6.27 -9.16 -0.74
#